data_c0fc9286934131e458849d57e14ab485
#
_entry.id   c0fc9286934131e458849d57e14ab485
#
_cell.length_a   1.000
_cell.length_b   1.000
_cell.length_c   1.000
_cell.angle_alpha   90.00
_cell.angle_beta   90.00
_cell.angle_gamma   90.00
#
_symmetry.space_group_name_H-M   'P 1'
#
loop_
_entity.id
_entity.type
_entity.pdbx_description
1 polymer ?
#
loop_
_entity_poly.entity_id
_entity_poly.type
_entity_poly.pdbx_seq_one_letter_code
_entity_poly.pdbx_strand_id
1 'polypeptide(L)' 'MRMIDRFRTPSQQRIIRWLEDNHIGTRFDIIKAIGMNTRSYRHFHALIEGGVIHICGYVGCKNIPVYALVYKP' A
#
# COMPACT_ATOMS: atom_id res chain seq x y z
N MET A 1 -19.13 -6.87 4.88
CA MET A 1 -17.98 -7.23 4.02
C MET A 1 -16.75 -6.45 4.47
N ARG A 2 -15.65 -7.14 4.66
CA ARG A 2 -14.40 -6.46 5.01
C ARG A 2 -13.89 -5.70 3.80
N MET A 3 -13.24 -4.54 4.05
CA MET A 3 -12.64 -3.76 2.98
C MET A 3 -11.64 -4.56 2.14
N ILE A 4 -10.86 -5.42 2.80
CA ILE A 4 -9.87 -6.26 2.13
C ILE A 4 -10.50 -7.21 1.10
N ASP A 5 -11.76 -7.59 1.29
CA ASP A 5 -12.44 -8.50 0.38
C ASP A 5 -12.77 -7.86 -0.96
N ARG A 6 -12.74 -6.53 -1.04
CA ARG A 6 -12.96 -5.78 -2.28
C ARG A 6 -11.75 -5.84 -3.20
N PHE A 7 -10.59 -6.18 -2.66
CA PHE A 7 -9.32 -6.23 -3.38
C PHE A 7 -8.77 -7.64 -3.27
N ARG A 8 -9.26 -8.51 -4.15
CA ARG A 8 -8.95 -9.95 -4.07
C ARG A 8 -7.66 -10.35 -4.74
N THR A 9 -6.99 -9.45 -5.46
CA THR A 9 -5.72 -9.80 -6.07
C THR A 9 -4.70 -10.08 -4.98
N PRO A 10 -3.90 -11.14 -5.11
CA PRO A 10 -2.89 -11.47 -4.09
C PRO A 10 -1.94 -10.32 -3.79
N SER A 11 -1.55 -9.57 -4.80
CA SER A 11 -0.65 -8.43 -4.62
C SER A 11 -1.27 -7.35 -3.73
N GLN A 12 -2.53 -7.01 -3.96
CA GLN A 12 -3.23 -6.01 -3.16
C GLN A 12 -3.39 -6.47 -1.72
N GLN A 13 -3.71 -7.74 -1.51
CA GLN A 13 -3.83 -8.31 -0.17
C GLN A 13 -2.50 -8.26 0.58
N ARG A 14 -1.40 -8.54 -0.11
CA ARG A 14 -0.07 -8.47 0.50
C ARG A 14 0.28 -7.05 0.93
N ILE A 15 -0.06 -6.07 0.11
CA ILE A 15 0.17 -4.65 0.45
C ILE A 15 -0.60 -4.31 1.72
N ILE A 16 -1.87 -4.67 1.79
CA ILE A 16 -2.72 -4.38 2.95
C ILE A 16 -2.17 -5.04 4.20
N ARG A 17 -1.80 -6.31 4.12
CA ARG A 17 -1.24 -7.04 5.26
C ARG A 17 0.07 -6.44 5.73
N TRP A 18 0.92 -6.05 4.80
CA TRP A 18 2.18 -5.42 5.15
C TRP A 18 1.94 -4.11 5.93
N LEU A 19 0.98 -3.31 5.48
CA LEU A 19 0.62 -2.06 6.15
C LEU A 19 -0.06 -2.28 7.49
N GLU A 20 -0.82 -3.36 7.64
CA GLU A 20 -1.39 -3.73 8.95
C GLU A 20 -0.28 -4.02 9.96
N ASP A 21 0.78 -4.68 9.53
CA ASP A 21 1.91 -5.05 10.41
C ASP A 21 2.85 -3.88 10.68
N ASN A 22 3.09 -3.04 9.69
CA ASN A 22 4.13 -2.00 9.75
C ASN A 22 3.58 -0.58 9.92
N HIS A 23 2.29 -0.40 9.76
CA HIS A 23 1.54 0.86 9.89
C HIS A 23 1.77 1.84 8.75
N ILE A 24 3.02 2.18 8.43
CA ILE A 24 3.36 3.07 7.32
C ILE A 24 4.56 2.51 6.56
N GLY A 25 4.70 2.92 5.31
CA GLY A 25 5.86 2.55 4.51
C GLY A 25 5.82 3.20 3.14
N THR A 26 7.01 3.34 2.54
CA THR A 26 7.11 3.83 1.17
C THR A 26 6.76 2.71 0.20
N ARG A 27 6.48 3.11 -1.05
CA ARG A 27 6.26 2.16 -2.13
C ARG A 27 7.44 1.16 -2.25
N PHE A 28 8.65 1.67 -2.13
CA PHE A 28 9.86 0.82 -2.25
C PHE A 28 9.98 -0.17 -1.10
N ASP A 29 9.65 0.24 0.12
CA ASP A 29 9.65 -0.65 1.27
C ASP A 29 8.70 -1.82 1.08
N ILE A 30 7.49 -1.51 0.61
CA ILE A 30 6.46 -2.52 0.40
C ILE A 30 6.84 -3.45 -0.75
N ILE A 31 7.27 -2.89 -1.87
CA ILE A 31 7.64 -3.68 -3.05
C ILE A 31 8.79 -4.64 -2.71
N LYS A 32 9.78 -4.16 -1.99
CA LYS A 32 10.92 -4.97 -1.57
C LYS A 32 10.50 -6.09 -0.62
N ALA A 33 9.64 -5.76 0.33
CA ALA A 33 9.21 -6.72 1.35
C ALA A 33 8.38 -7.86 0.78
N ILE A 34 7.49 -7.58 -0.17
CA ILE A 34 6.59 -8.58 -0.72
C ILE A 34 7.03 -9.15 -2.06
N GLY A 35 8.19 -8.72 -2.56
CA GLY A 35 8.77 -9.28 -3.79
C GLY A 35 8.07 -8.87 -5.08
N MET A 36 7.38 -7.74 -5.09
CA MET A 36 6.75 -7.22 -6.30
C MET A 36 7.78 -6.51 -7.18
N ASN A 37 7.48 -6.38 -8.47
CA ASN A 37 8.31 -5.60 -9.37
C ASN A 37 7.88 -4.12 -9.33
N THR A 38 8.71 -3.25 -9.93
CA THR A 38 8.48 -1.80 -9.92
C THR A 38 7.24 -1.38 -10.71
N ARG A 39 6.72 -2.23 -11.57
CA ARG A 39 5.50 -1.93 -12.35
C ARG A 39 4.23 -2.12 -11.55
N SER A 40 4.35 -2.62 -10.33
CA SER A 40 3.19 -2.95 -9.51
C SER A 40 2.55 -1.75 -8.82
N TYR A 41 3.07 -0.54 -9.03
CA TYR A 41 2.50 0.65 -8.39
C TYR A 41 1.05 0.93 -8.80
N ARG A 42 0.58 0.35 -9.89
CA ARG A 42 -0.84 0.44 -10.25
C ARG A 42 -1.76 -0.18 -9.18
N HIS A 43 -1.26 -1.16 -8.44
CA HIS A 43 -2.01 -1.74 -7.32
C HIS A 43 -2.18 -0.73 -6.19
N PHE A 44 -1.16 0.10 -5.97
CA PHE A 44 -1.25 1.19 -4.99
C PHE A 44 -2.31 2.21 -5.40
N HIS A 45 -2.34 2.58 -6.68
CA HIS A 45 -3.37 3.50 -7.20
C HIS A 45 -4.77 2.93 -7.01
N ALA A 46 -4.97 1.66 -7.30
CA ALA A 46 -6.26 1.00 -7.12
C ALA A 46 -6.70 1.03 -5.66
N LEU A 47 -5.77 0.80 -4.73
CA LEU A 47 -6.06 0.84 -3.31
C LEU A 47 -6.36 2.26 -2.83
N ILE A 48 -5.67 3.27 -3.37
CA ILE A 48 -5.93 4.68 -3.05
C ILE A 48 -7.32 5.07 -3.54
N GLU A 49 -7.65 4.74 -4.78
CA GLU A 49 -8.96 5.05 -5.36
C GLU A 49 -10.10 4.35 -4.62
N GLY A 50 -9.83 3.14 -4.13
CA GLY A 50 -10.80 2.40 -3.33
C GLY A 50 -10.93 2.87 -1.90
N GLY A 51 -10.11 3.82 -1.47
CA GLY A 51 -10.17 4.35 -0.11
C GLY A 51 -9.57 3.44 0.94
N VAL A 52 -8.73 2.49 0.55
CA VAL A 52 -8.11 1.54 1.48
C VAL A 52 -6.82 2.08 2.06
N ILE A 53 -6.03 2.76 1.23
CA ILE A 53 -4.78 3.38 1.67
C ILE A 53 -4.77 4.85 1.26
N HIS A 54 -3.89 5.62 1.88
CA HIS A 54 -3.69 7.02 1.50
C HIS A 54 -2.22 7.39 1.64
N ILE A 55 -1.84 8.48 0.99
CA ILE A 55 -0.49 9.03 1.12
C ILE A 55 -0.49 9.91 2.35
N CYS A 56 0.28 9.51 3.37
CA CYS A 56 0.35 10.27 4.63
C CYS A 56 1.54 11.22 4.69
N GLY A 57 2.45 11.16 3.71
CA GLY A 57 3.62 12.03 3.67
C GLY A 57 4.55 11.67 2.54
N TYR A 58 5.69 12.35 2.52
CA TYR A 58 6.73 12.14 1.52
C TYR A 58 8.09 12.12 2.20
N VAL A 59 9.02 11.32 1.68
CA VAL A 59 10.38 11.24 2.22
C VAL A 59 11.40 11.40 1.11
N GLY A 60 12.57 11.90 1.47
CA GLY A 60 13.68 12.05 0.55
C GLY A 60 13.53 13.23 -0.39
N CYS A 61 14.61 13.53 -1.12
CA CYS A 61 14.64 14.65 -2.05
C CYS A 61 13.79 14.41 -3.30
N LYS A 62 13.43 13.15 -3.57
CA LYS A 62 12.58 12.80 -4.71
C LYS A 62 11.10 12.74 -4.36
N ASN A 63 10.73 13.14 -3.14
CA ASN A 63 9.35 13.14 -2.67
C ASN A 63 8.68 11.77 -2.86
N ILE A 64 9.30 10.75 -2.27
CA ILE A 64 8.78 9.39 -2.34
C ILE A 64 7.55 9.28 -1.44
N PRO A 65 6.38 8.91 -1.97
CA PRO A 65 5.17 8.85 -1.15
C PRO A 65 5.25 7.75 -0.09
N VAL A 66 4.71 8.07 1.09
CA VAL A 66 4.58 7.14 2.21
C VAL A 66 3.11 6.79 2.35
N TYR A 67 2.81 5.50 2.33
CA TYR A 67 1.44 5.00 2.39
C TYR A 67 1.07 4.53 3.79
N ALA A 68 -0.21 4.66 4.11
CA ALA A 68 -0.79 4.15 5.34
C ALA A 68 -2.21 3.68 5.06
N LEU A 69 -2.72 2.79 5.91
CA LEU A 69 -4.12 2.36 5.82
C LEU A 69 -5.04 3.50 6.26
N VAL A 70 -6.15 3.65 5.54
CA VAL A 70 -7.19 4.61 5.90
C VAL A 70 -7.91 4.18 7.16
N TYR A 71 -8.14 2.86 7.30
CA TYR A 71 -8.77 2.30 8.49
C TYR A 71 -7.72 1.71 9.43
N LYS A 72 -8.06 1.65 10.70
CA LYS A 72 -7.21 0.97 11.70
C LYS A 72 -7.70 -0.47 11.84
N PRO A 73 -6.78 -1.45 11.76
CA PRO A 73 -7.16 -2.84 11.97
C PRO A 73 -7.64 -3.13 13.39
#